data_e606324e8ee74e25377eb69b212fc671
#
_entry.id   e606324e8ee74e25377eb69b212fc671
#
_cell.length_a   1.000
_cell.length_b   1.000
_cell.length_c   1.000
_cell.angle_alpha   90.00
_cell.angle_beta   90.00
_cell.angle_gamma   90.00
#
_symmetry.space_group_name_H-M   'P 1'
#
loop_
_entity.id
_entity.type
_entity.pdbx_description
1 polymer ?
#
loop_
_entity_poly.entity_id
_entity_poly.type
_entity_poly.pdbx_seq_one_letter_code
_entity_poly.pdbx_strand_id
1 'polypeptide(L)'
;KTILERLHRKVVTGSLSNGNADLSIIGIETFFDFSICSKDVGSNKPSPQHFLKALEIAECEPEEAVHIGDCPVNDVGGARNCNINAIWFNCEKKKWDEIFPCELQAKNWKDLYEIINKNFILERKNV
;
A
#
# COMPACT_ATOMS: atom_id res chain seq x y z
N LYS A 1 0.22 -10.49 9.89
CA LYS A 1 -0.52 -9.85 10.96
C LYS A 1 0.41 -9.11 11.92
N THR A 2 1.45 -9.79 12.39
CA THR A 2 2.43 -9.16 13.27
C THR A 2 3.14 -7.98 12.60
N ILE A 3 3.46 -8.13 11.33
CA ILE A 3 4.13 -7.07 10.57
C ILE A 3 3.19 -5.88 10.41
N LEU A 4 1.93 -6.13 10.07
CA LEU A 4 0.95 -5.08 9.92
C LEU A 4 0.74 -4.33 11.24
N GLU A 5 0.69 -5.07 12.34
CA GLU A 5 0.54 -4.47 13.67
C GLU A 5 1.72 -3.56 14.00
N ARG A 6 2.94 -3.99 13.69
CA ARG A 6 4.14 -3.19 13.94
C ARG A 6 4.14 -1.90 13.11
N LEU A 7 3.74 -1.99 11.86
CA LEU A 7 3.67 -0.82 10.99
C LEU A 7 2.60 0.15 11.45
N HIS A 8 1.46 -0.37 11.87
CA HIS A 8 0.36 0.46 12.34
C HIS A 8 0.76 1.33 13.53
N ARG A 9 1.67 0.87 14.35
CA ARG A 9 2.16 1.65 15.50
C ARG A 9 3.10 2.78 15.10
N LYS A 10 3.66 2.71 13.89
CA LYS A 10 4.69 3.64 13.45
C LYS A 10 4.18 4.68 12.46
N VAL A 11 3.23 4.32 11.64
CA VAL A 11 2.76 5.18 10.55
C VAL A 11 1.26 5.03 10.40
N VAL A 12 0.66 5.98 9.69
CA VAL A 12 -0.76 5.88 9.30
C VAL A 12 -0.87 4.74 8.29
N THR A 13 -1.78 3.81 8.55
CA THR A 13 -1.99 2.65 7.66
C THR A 13 -3.40 2.69 7.10
N GLY A 14 -3.52 2.36 5.82
CA GLY A 14 -4.79 2.33 5.14
C GLY A 14 -4.90 1.13 4.22
N SER A 15 -6.12 0.73 3.93
CA SER A 15 -6.42 -0.37 3.02
C SER A 15 -7.15 0.17 1.80
N LEU A 16 -6.67 -0.20 0.60
CA LEU A 16 -7.31 0.17 -0.67
C LEU A 16 -7.67 -1.11 -1.42
N SER A 17 -8.94 -1.34 -1.65
CA SER A 17 -9.38 -2.56 -2.34
C SER A 17 -10.31 -2.26 -3.49
N ASN A 18 -10.26 -3.11 -4.51
CA ASN A 18 -11.19 -3.04 -5.63
C ASN A 18 -12.49 -3.80 -5.33
N GLY A 19 -12.51 -4.57 -4.25
CA GLY A 19 -13.70 -5.28 -3.83
C GLY A 19 -14.42 -4.54 -2.72
N ASN A 20 -15.40 -5.21 -2.16
CA ASN A 20 -16.16 -4.70 -1.03
C ASN A 20 -15.87 -5.52 0.23
N ALA A 21 -14.62 -5.95 0.37
CA ALA A 21 -14.21 -6.78 1.51
C ALA A 21 -14.50 -6.04 2.82
N ASP A 22 -15.20 -6.72 3.71
CA ASP A 22 -15.47 -6.19 5.04
C ASP A 22 -14.35 -6.63 5.95
N LEU A 23 -13.46 -5.71 6.29
CA LEU A 23 -12.29 -6.01 7.11
C LEU A 23 -12.66 -6.46 8.53
N SER A 24 -13.83 -6.06 9.02
CA SER A 24 -14.28 -6.50 10.35
C SER A 24 -14.52 -8.00 10.38
N ILE A 25 -14.99 -8.55 9.26
CA ILE A 25 -15.24 -9.99 9.17
C ILE A 25 -13.94 -10.78 9.19
N ILE A 26 -12.90 -10.25 8.54
CA ILE A 26 -11.60 -10.94 8.51
C ILE A 26 -10.71 -10.57 9.69
N GLY A 27 -11.17 -9.68 10.55
CA GLY A 27 -10.52 -9.42 11.84
C GLY A 27 -9.23 -8.60 11.79
N ILE A 28 -9.05 -7.79 10.77
CA ILE A 28 -7.84 -6.97 10.64
C ILE A 28 -8.11 -5.46 10.59
N GLU A 29 -9.36 -5.04 10.76
CA GLU A 29 -9.69 -3.61 10.68
C GLU A 29 -8.96 -2.79 11.74
N THR A 30 -8.60 -3.38 12.87
CA THR A 30 -7.91 -2.66 13.93
C THR A 30 -6.48 -2.25 13.55
N PHE A 31 -5.95 -2.82 12.47
CA PHE A 31 -4.59 -2.50 12.03
C PHE A 31 -4.57 -1.41 10.96
N PHE A 32 -5.73 -0.90 10.58
CA PHE A 32 -5.83 0.17 9.60
C PHE A 32 -6.51 1.39 10.19
N ASP A 33 -5.95 2.56 9.90
CA ASP A 33 -6.56 3.81 10.31
C ASP A 33 -7.75 4.17 9.42
N PHE A 34 -7.75 3.66 8.17
CA PHE A 34 -8.87 3.83 7.25
C PHE A 34 -8.89 2.70 6.23
N SER A 35 -10.04 2.54 5.58
CA SER A 35 -10.21 1.56 4.51
C SER A 35 -11.06 2.16 3.41
N ILE A 36 -10.61 2.03 2.16
CA ILE A 36 -11.29 2.55 1.01
C ILE A 36 -11.54 1.41 0.03
N CYS A 37 -12.78 1.21 -0.38
CA CYS A 37 -13.11 0.24 -1.40
C CYS A 37 -13.68 0.97 -2.63
N SER A 38 -13.88 0.22 -3.72
CA SER A 38 -14.37 0.81 -4.97
C SER A 38 -15.69 1.54 -4.81
N LYS A 39 -16.55 1.04 -3.95
CA LYS A 39 -17.85 1.65 -3.69
C LYS A 39 -17.69 3.05 -3.12
N ASP A 40 -16.68 3.29 -2.31
CA ASP A 40 -16.46 4.58 -1.66
C ASP A 40 -16.04 5.67 -2.64
N VAL A 41 -15.35 5.31 -3.70
CA VAL A 41 -14.78 6.29 -4.65
C VAL A 41 -15.35 6.18 -6.06
N GLY A 42 -16.17 5.18 -6.32
CA GLY A 42 -16.85 5.03 -7.59
C GLY A 42 -15.99 4.54 -8.74
N SER A 43 -14.84 3.92 -8.46
CA SER A 43 -13.96 3.40 -9.49
C SER A 43 -13.04 2.33 -8.91
N ASN A 44 -12.33 1.62 -9.80
CA ASN A 44 -11.38 0.58 -9.42
C ASN A 44 -9.95 1.03 -9.71
N LYS A 45 -8.98 0.56 -8.89
CA LYS A 45 -7.58 0.71 -9.26
C LYS A 45 -7.35 0.03 -10.59
N PRO A 46 -6.55 0.56 -11.50
CA PRO A 46 -5.53 1.59 -11.30
C PRO A 46 -6.01 3.03 -11.47
N SER A 47 -7.32 3.27 -11.58
CA SER A 47 -7.83 4.64 -11.55
C SER A 47 -7.32 5.35 -10.31
N PRO A 48 -7.07 6.68 -10.37
CA PRO A 48 -6.39 7.36 -9.27
C PRO A 48 -7.24 7.57 -8.01
N GLN A 49 -8.53 7.32 -8.07
CA GLN A 49 -9.45 7.73 -7.00
C GLN A 49 -9.13 7.15 -5.62
N HIS A 50 -8.80 5.86 -5.55
CA HIS A 50 -8.39 5.25 -4.28
C HIS A 50 -7.18 5.95 -3.70
N PHE A 51 -6.18 6.19 -4.54
CA PHE A 51 -4.91 6.77 -4.10
C PHE A 51 -5.07 8.22 -3.66
N LEU A 52 -5.81 9.00 -4.44
CA LEU A 52 -6.04 10.40 -4.10
C LEU A 52 -6.82 10.55 -2.80
N LYS A 53 -7.82 9.69 -2.60
CA LYS A 53 -8.61 9.71 -1.36
C LYS A 53 -7.74 9.33 -0.17
N ALA A 54 -6.86 8.35 -0.34
CA ALA A 54 -5.96 7.92 0.73
C ALA A 54 -5.03 9.06 1.14
N LEU A 55 -4.45 9.77 0.17
CA LEU A 55 -3.58 10.90 0.46
C LEU A 55 -4.33 12.00 1.20
N GLU A 56 -5.57 12.24 0.83
CA GLU A 56 -6.40 13.25 1.48
C GLU A 56 -6.66 12.87 2.94
N ILE A 57 -7.05 11.63 3.19
CA ILE A 57 -7.34 11.17 4.55
C ILE A 57 -6.08 11.18 5.41
N ALA A 58 -4.96 10.72 4.86
CA ALA A 58 -3.70 10.65 5.60
C ALA A 58 -3.02 12.03 5.71
N GLU A 59 -3.50 13.01 4.96
CA GLU A 59 -2.95 14.36 4.95
C GLU A 59 -1.45 14.37 4.65
N CYS A 60 -1.06 13.66 3.59
CA CYS A 60 0.34 13.59 3.21
C CYS A 60 0.51 13.79 1.70
N GLU A 61 1.75 14.09 1.31
CA GLU A 61 2.11 14.23 -0.09
C GLU A 61 2.39 12.86 -0.69
N PRO A 62 2.25 12.71 -2.02
CA PRO A 62 2.49 11.41 -2.66
C PRO A 62 3.84 10.79 -2.32
N GLU A 63 4.91 11.58 -2.28
CA GLU A 63 6.23 11.04 -2.00
C GLU A 63 6.41 10.59 -0.56
N GLU A 64 5.49 10.96 0.32
CA GLU A 64 5.51 10.51 1.71
C GLU A 64 4.76 9.20 1.92
N ALA A 65 4.13 8.68 0.87
CA ALA A 65 3.31 7.48 0.95
C ALA A 65 3.96 6.33 0.21
N VAL A 66 3.67 5.11 0.65
CA VAL A 66 4.05 3.91 -0.07
C VAL A 66 2.85 2.98 -0.15
N HIS A 67 2.59 2.48 -1.35
CA HIS A 67 1.50 1.54 -1.60
C HIS A 67 2.08 0.15 -1.83
N ILE A 68 1.48 -0.84 -1.20
CA ILE A 68 1.92 -2.22 -1.30
C ILE A 68 0.80 -3.03 -1.90
N GLY A 69 1.10 -3.80 -2.93
CA GLY A 69 0.09 -4.63 -3.56
C GLY A 69 0.68 -5.71 -4.43
N ASP A 70 -0.15 -6.69 -4.77
CA ASP A 70 0.27 -7.86 -5.53
C ASP A 70 0.02 -7.73 -7.03
N CYS A 71 -0.80 -6.78 -7.45
CA CYS A 71 -1.13 -6.63 -8.87
C CYS A 71 -0.23 -5.58 -9.53
N PRO A 72 0.60 -5.97 -10.51
CA PRO A 72 1.48 -5.02 -11.16
C PRO A 72 0.76 -3.79 -11.72
N VAL A 73 -0.33 -3.98 -12.43
CA VAL A 73 -1.04 -2.87 -13.07
C VAL A 73 -1.86 -2.07 -12.06
N ASN A 74 -2.70 -2.76 -11.29
CA ASN A 74 -3.62 -2.07 -10.38
C ASN A 74 -2.90 -1.37 -9.24
N ASP A 75 -1.91 -2.03 -8.65
CA ASP A 75 -1.25 -1.52 -7.46
C ASP A 75 0.02 -0.74 -7.77
N VAL A 76 0.98 -1.37 -8.44
CA VAL A 76 2.24 -0.67 -8.72
C VAL A 76 2.04 0.42 -9.76
N GLY A 77 1.36 0.09 -10.85
CA GLY A 77 1.06 1.06 -11.90
C GLY A 77 0.18 2.19 -11.43
N GLY A 78 -0.87 1.85 -10.68
CA GLY A 78 -1.79 2.85 -10.13
C GLY A 78 -1.10 3.83 -9.20
N ALA A 79 -0.28 3.32 -8.28
CA ALA A 79 0.45 4.16 -7.34
C ALA A 79 1.45 5.06 -8.07
N ARG A 80 2.21 4.48 -9.01
CA ARG A 80 3.20 5.25 -9.77
C ARG A 80 2.55 6.42 -10.53
N ASN A 81 1.38 6.20 -11.09
CA ASN A 81 0.68 7.25 -11.82
C ASN A 81 0.23 8.39 -10.91
N CYS A 82 0.20 8.15 -9.61
CA CYS A 82 -0.11 9.19 -8.62
C CYS A 82 1.15 9.69 -7.91
N ASN A 83 2.33 9.31 -8.39
CA ASN A 83 3.63 9.68 -7.82
C ASN A 83 3.82 9.14 -6.39
N ILE A 84 3.14 8.05 -6.08
CA ILE A 84 3.26 7.36 -4.79
C ILE A 84 4.28 6.24 -4.95
N ASN A 85 5.13 6.05 -3.94
CA ASN A 85 6.08 4.95 -3.92
C ASN A 85 5.32 3.63 -3.89
N ALA A 86 5.84 2.61 -4.57
CA ALA A 86 5.15 1.33 -4.67
C ALA A 86 6.11 0.18 -4.38
N ILE A 87 5.58 -0.83 -3.70
CA ILE A 87 6.28 -2.09 -3.47
C ILE A 87 5.42 -3.21 -4.03
N TRP A 88 5.98 -4.00 -4.92
CA TRP A 88 5.29 -5.17 -5.44
C TRP A 88 5.42 -6.31 -4.44
N PHE A 89 4.29 -6.73 -3.88
CA PHE A 89 4.27 -7.85 -2.93
C PHE A 89 4.07 -9.14 -3.71
N ASN A 90 5.18 -9.79 -4.05
CA ASN A 90 5.21 -10.90 -4.99
C ASN A 90 5.47 -12.24 -4.28
N CYS A 91 4.51 -12.69 -3.47
CA CYS A 91 4.62 -13.95 -2.75
C CYS A 91 4.68 -15.15 -3.68
N GLU A 92 4.07 -15.06 -4.85
CA GLU A 92 4.01 -16.14 -5.81
C GLU A 92 5.25 -16.22 -6.69
N LYS A 93 6.17 -15.28 -6.52
CA LYS A 93 7.44 -15.22 -7.26
C LYS A 93 7.23 -15.19 -8.77
N LYS A 94 6.27 -14.39 -9.20
CA LYS A 94 5.99 -14.20 -10.62
C LYS A 94 7.06 -13.30 -11.25
N LYS A 95 7.22 -13.42 -12.56
CA LYS A 95 8.12 -12.56 -13.30
C LYS A 95 7.46 -11.21 -13.54
N TRP A 96 8.25 -10.12 -13.42
CA TRP A 96 7.75 -8.80 -13.76
C TRP A 96 7.64 -8.68 -15.28
N ASP A 97 6.43 -8.35 -15.74
CA ASP A 97 6.14 -8.34 -17.18
C ASP A 97 5.33 -7.10 -17.54
N GLU A 98 5.85 -5.92 -17.16
CA GLU A 98 5.23 -4.65 -17.47
C GLU A 98 6.26 -3.72 -18.11
N ILE A 99 5.78 -2.73 -18.87
CA ILE A 99 6.67 -1.79 -19.55
C ILE A 99 7.27 -0.75 -18.61
N PHE A 100 6.62 -0.49 -17.47
CA PHE A 100 7.19 0.38 -16.45
C PHE A 100 8.00 -0.47 -15.45
N PRO A 101 8.99 0.13 -14.77
CA PRO A 101 9.87 -0.65 -13.90
C PRO A 101 9.23 -1.01 -12.57
N CYS A 102 9.70 -2.11 -11.98
CA CYS A 102 9.42 -2.46 -10.60
C CYS A 102 10.66 -2.15 -9.79
N GLU A 103 10.60 -1.09 -9.00
CA GLU A 103 11.76 -0.63 -8.25
C GLU A 103 11.99 -1.37 -6.95
N LEU A 104 10.88 -1.73 -6.27
CA LEU A 104 10.95 -2.44 -5.01
C LEU A 104 10.03 -3.66 -5.06
N GLN A 105 10.54 -4.79 -4.61
CA GLN A 105 9.80 -6.04 -4.59
C GLN A 105 10.05 -6.76 -3.28
N ALA A 106 8.98 -7.24 -2.66
CA ALA A 106 9.04 -8.08 -1.47
C ALA A 106 8.41 -9.42 -1.77
N LYS A 107 9.04 -10.51 -1.38
CA LYS A 107 8.55 -11.86 -1.66
C LYS A 107 7.85 -12.49 -0.48
N ASN A 108 7.94 -11.87 0.68
CA ASN A 108 7.27 -12.34 1.88
C ASN A 108 7.15 -11.17 2.86
N TRP A 109 6.46 -11.40 3.98
CA TRP A 109 6.23 -10.36 4.97
C TRP A 109 7.50 -9.83 5.61
N LYS A 110 8.49 -10.70 5.81
CA LYS A 110 9.76 -10.30 6.40
C LYS A 110 10.51 -9.35 5.49
N ASP A 111 10.59 -9.69 4.19
CA ASP A 111 11.19 -8.82 3.19
C ASP A 111 10.51 -7.46 3.18
N LEU A 112 9.18 -7.48 3.20
CA LEU A 112 8.38 -6.26 3.16
C LEU A 112 8.72 -5.34 4.33
N TYR A 113 8.75 -5.89 5.52
CA TYR A 113 9.05 -5.11 6.71
C TYR A 113 10.45 -4.50 6.64
N GLU A 114 11.43 -5.27 6.18
CA GLU A 114 12.80 -4.80 6.05
C GLU A 114 12.92 -3.67 5.02
N ILE A 115 12.24 -3.82 3.88
CA ILE A 115 12.24 -2.80 2.84
C ILE A 115 11.62 -1.49 3.34
N ILE A 116 10.51 -1.60 4.03
CA ILE A 116 9.81 -0.42 4.55
C ILE A 116 10.67 0.29 5.59
N ASN A 117 11.22 -0.45 6.54
CA ASN A 117 12.07 0.15 7.57
C ASN A 117 13.30 0.82 6.99
N LYS A 118 13.93 0.17 6.01
CA LYS A 118 15.14 0.70 5.43
C LYS A 118 14.89 1.96 4.59
N ASN A 119 13.79 2.00 3.85
CA ASN A 119 13.58 3.04 2.85
C ASN A 119 12.63 4.15 3.29
N PHE A 120 11.73 3.91 4.22
CA PHE A 120 10.64 4.85 4.47
C PHE A 120 10.44 5.28 5.92
N ILE A 121 10.88 4.48 6.90
CA ILE A 121 10.54 4.74 8.30
C ILE A 121 11.69 5.26 9.13
N LEU A 122 12.92 5.06 8.67
CA LEU A 122 14.11 5.38 9.47
C LEU A 122 14.13 6.79 10.03
N GLU A 123 13.68 7.75 9.26
CA GLU A 123 13.76 9.14 9.67
C GLU A 123 12.82 9.51 10.78
N ARG A 124 11.76 8.75 10.96
CA ARG A 124 10.76 9.08 11.98
C ARG A 124 11.27 8.90 13.39
N LYS A 125 12.33 8.16 13.56
CA LYS A 125 12.91 7.93 14.88
C LYS A 125 13.61 9.14 15.45
N ASN A 126 13.90 10.10 14.59
CA ASN A 126 14.66 11.28 14.99
C ASN A 126 13.78 12.48 15.31
N VAL A 127 12.51 12.27 15.30
CA VAL A 127 11.55 13.34 15.55
C VAL A 127 11.18 13.42 17.02
#